data_4133d8cae566be2e37d7e3e02147a8c9
#
_entry.id   4133d8cae566be2e37d7e3e02147a8c9
#
_cell.length_a   1.000
_cell.length_b   1.000
_cell.length_c   1.000
_cell.angle_alpha   90.00
_cell.angle_beta   90.00
_cell.angle_gamma   90.00
#
_symmetry.space_group_name_H-M   'P 1'
#
loop_
_entity.id
_entity.type
_entity.pdbx_description
1 polymer ?
#
loop_
_entity_poly.entity_id
_entity_poly.type
_entity_poly.pdbx_seq_one_letter_code
_entity_poly.pdbx_strand_id
1 'polypeptide(L)'
;KEIFITGLPSYHDKKQGQERGENIIFLFEAEKIKICHLGDLGEKPAAKILETIHSPDILFLPVGGNFTLSPQEATALAKELEPKIIIPMHYQVPKLAGDLKEKLAPLSEFEKAWGQKIEILPKLNITKDDLILSEGIRAVALEARNS
;
A
#
# COMPACT_ATOMS: atom_id res chain seq x y z
N LYS A 1 2.12 -0.27 26.24
CA LYS A 1 1.46 0.19 25.00
C LYS A 1 0.74 -1.01 24.40
N GLU A 2 -0.53 -0.85 24.08
CA GLU A 2 -1.33 -1.89 23.44
C GLU A 2 -1.28 -1.71 21.93
N ILE A 3 -1.14 -2.82 21.19
CA ILE A 3 -1.22 -2.88 19.76
C ILE A 3 -2.30 -3.89 19.41
N PHE A 4 -3.30 -3.47 18.66
CA PHE A 4 -4.33 -4.35 18.12
C PHE A 4 -3.98 -4.72 16.68
N ILE A 5 -4.10 -6.00 16.35
CA ILE A 5 -3.81 -6.51 15.01
C ILE A 5 -5.03 -7.31 14.53
N THR A 6 -5.56 -6.93 13.38
CA THR A 6 -6.67 -7.62 12.72
C THR A 6 -6.24 -8.10 11.34
N GLY A 7 -6.41 -9.38 11.05
CA GLY A 7 -6.21 -9.95 9.72
C GLY A 7 -7.55 -10.04 8.97
N LEU A 8 -7.57 -9.54 7.73
CA LEU A 8 -8.74 -9.57 6.85
C LEU A 8 -8.42 -10.40 5.60
N PRO A 9 -9.23 -11.41 5.25
CA PRO A 9 -8.96 -12.26 4.10
C PRO A 9 -9.11 -11.49 2.78
N SER A 10 -8.23 -11.77 1.84
CA SER A 10 -8.24 -11.24 0.48
C SER A 10 -7.51 -12.20 -0.46
N TYR A 11 -7.25 -11.79 -1.70
CA TYR A 11 -6.62 -12.64 -2.69
C TYR A 11 -5.42 -12.00 -3.36
N HIS A 12 -4.43 -12.82 -3.72
CA HIS A 12 -3.21 -12.42 -4.42
C HIS A 12 -3.40 -12.37 -5.95
N ASP A 13 -4.60 -12.65 -6.44
CA ASP A 13 -4.93 -12.65 -7.87
C ASP A 13 -6.38 -12.21 -8.11
N LYS A 14 -6.77 -12.09 -9.39
CA LYS A 14 -8.12 -11.71 -9.83
C LYS A 14 -9.07 -12.90 -10.01
N LYS A 15 -8.68 -14.08 -9.53
CA LYS A 15 -9.45 -15.33 -9.62
C LYS A 15 -9.71 -15.96 -8.25
N GLN A 16 -9.87 -15.12 -7.24
CA GLN A 16 -10.16 -15.56 -5.87
C GLN A 16 -9.13 -16.58 -5.33
N GLY A 17 -7.86 -16.32 -5.57
CA GLY A 17 -6.76 -17.14 -5.09
C GLY A 17 -6.45 -18.40 -5.90
N GLN A 18 -7.13 -18.64 -7.02
CA GLN A 18 -6.92 -19.85 -7.83
C GLN A 18 -5.55 -19.90 -8.52
N GLU A 19 -4.91 -18.78 -8.76
CA GLU A 19 -3.61 -18.70 -9.42
C GLU A 19 -2.44 -18.49 -8.45
N ARG A 20 -2.61 -17.62 -7.46
CA ARG A 20 -1.53 -17.21 -6.53
C ARG A 20 -1.86 -17.37 -5.06
N GLY A 21 -3.07 -17.87 -4.76
CA GLY A 21 -3.48 -18.13 -3.39
C GLY A 21 -4.14 -16.95 -2.68
N GLU A 22 -4.33 -17.14 -1.40
CA GLU A 22 -4.92 -16.15 -0.51
C GLU A 22 -3.90 -15.08 -0.11
N ASN A 23 -4.40 -13.91 0.27
CA ASN A 23 -3.66 -12.82 0.86
C ASN A 23 -4.36 -12.39 2.16
N ILE A 24 -3.62 -11.82 3.08
CA ILE A 24 -4.17 -11.25 4.30
C ILE A 24 -3.83 -9.76 4.32
N ILE A 25 -4.86 -8.94 4.48
CA ILE A 25 -4.71 -7.52 4.78
C ILE A 25 -4.59 -7.39 6.30
N PHE A 26 -3.57 -6.69 6.79
CA PHE A 26 -3.40 -6.44 8.20
C PHE A 26 -3.75 -5.01 8.57
N LEU A 27 -4.56 -4.86 9.60
CA LEU A 27 -4.79 -3.61 10.31
C LEU A 27 -4.03 -3.62 11.62
N PHE A 28 -3.24 -2.58 11.85
CA PHE A 28 -2.54 -2.34 13.11
C PHE A 28 -3.10 -1.06 13.71
N GLU A 29 -3.50 -1.12 14.97
CA GLU A 29 -3.92 0.06 15.73
C GLU A 29 -3.00 0.22 16.93
N ALA A 30 -2.23 1.28 16.94
CA ALA A 30 -1.28 1.60 17.99
C ALA A 30 -1.23 3.12 18.23
N GLU A 31 -1.26 3.56 19.47
CA GLU A 31 -1.16 4.98 19.82
C GLU A 31 -2.19 5.87 19.07
N LYS A 32 -3.39 5.36 18.81
CA LYS A 32 -4.46 5.99 18.01
C LYS A 32 -4.11 6.18 16.53
N ILE A 33 -3.08 5.53 16.03
CA ILE A 33 -2.73 5.50 14.61
C ILE A 33 -3.24 4.19 14.02
N LYS A 34 -3.98 4.26 12.93
CA LYS A 34 -4.49 3.12 12.15
C LYS A 34 -3.61 2.90 10.93
N ILE A 35 -2.92 1.77 10.87
CA ILE A 35 -2.04 1.39 9.76
C ILE A 35 -2.67 0.20 9.04
N CYS A 36 -2.84 0.31 7.74
CA CYS A 36 -3.31 -0.78 6.89
C CYS A 36 -2.18 -1.25 5.97
N HIS A 37 -1.87 -2.53 6.01
CA HIS A 37 -0.92 -3.18 5.12
C HIS A 37 -1.66 -4.14 4.21
N LEU A 38 -1.71 -3.83 2.91
CA LEU A 38 -2.49 -4.60 1.94
C LEU A 38 -1.83 -5.91 1.49
N GLY A 39 -0.58 -6.18 1.92
CA GLY A 39 0.14 -7.38 1.51
C GLY A 39 0.37 -7.42 0.00
N ASP A 40 0.26 -8.59 -0.58
CA ASP A 40 0.37 -8.83 -2.03
C ASP A 40 -1.02 -8.81 -2.71
N LEU A 41 -1.83 -7.84 -2.35
CA LEU A 41 -3.20 -7.72 -2.86
C LEU A 41 -3.23 -7.69 -4.39
N GLY A 42 -3.98 -8.62 -4.99
CA GLY A 42 -4.09 -8.78 -6.45
C GLY A 42 -5.37 -8.24 -7.05
N GLU A 43 -6.39 -8.01 -6.23
CA GLU A 43 -7.68 -7.48 -6.66
C GLU A 43 -8.31 -6.55 -5.60
N LYS A 44 -9.31 -5.77 -6.01
CA LYS A 44 -10.05 -4.91 -5.09
C LYS A 44 -10.76 -5.76 -4.02
N PRO A 45 -10.60 -5.46 -2.72
CA PRO A 45 -11.27 -6.18 -1.66
C PRO A 45 -12.79 -6.05 -1.71
N ALA A 46 -13.50 -7.00 -1.10
CA ALA A 46 -14.95 -6.95 -0.94
C ALA A 46 -15.40 -5.71 -0.16
N ALA A 47 -16.61 -5.22 -0.43
CA ALA A 47 -17.15 -4.00 0.17
C ALA A 47 -17.07 -3.97 1.70
N LYS A 48 -17.39 -5.08 2.36
CA LYS A 48 -17.30 -5.19 3.83
C LYS A 48 -15.87 -5.00 4.36
N ILE A 49 -14.87 -5.47 3.62
CA ILE A 49 -13.46 -5.28 3.97
C ILE A 49 -13.08 -3.82 3.76
N LEU A 50 -13.49 -3.21 2.64
CA LEU A 50 -13.24 -1.79 2.37
C LEU A 50 -13.84 -0.89 3.45
N GLU A 51 -15.06 -1.16 3.92
CA GLU A 51 -15.68 -0.45 5.05
C GLU A 51 -14.84 -0.58 6.33
N THR A 52 -14.31 -1.76 6.62
CA THR A 52 -13.49 -2.00 7.80
C THR A 52 -12.16 -1.24 7.77
N ILE A 53 -11.51 -1.17 6.61
CA ILE A 53 -10.21 -0.50 6.46
C ILE A 53 -10.31 0.97 6.07
N HIS A 54 -11.50 1.50 5.81
CA HIS A 54 -11.71 2.89 5.37
C HIS A 54 -10.98 3.91 6.24
N SER A 55 -10.45 4.93 5.59
CA SER A 55 -9.70 6.03 6.21
C SER A 55 -8.56 5.61 7.15
N PRO A 56 -7.63 4.72 6.73
CA PRO A 56 -6.45 4.45 7.54
C PRO A 56 -5.56 5.70 7.60
N ASP A 57 -4.83 5.87 8.69
CA ASP A 57 -3.83 6.93 8.76
C ASP A 57 -2.66 6.67 7.79
N ILE A 58 -2.21 5.41 7.74
CA ILE A 58 -1.11 4.98 6.85
C ILE A 58 -1.56 3.74 6.06
N LEU A 59 -1.37 3.78 4.76
CA LEU A 59 -1.68 2.69 3.84
C LEU A 59 -0.42 2.19 3.14
N PHE A 60 0.00 0.96 3.43
CA PHE A 60 1.00 0.25 2.63
C PHE A 60 0.31 -0.39 1.43
N LEU A 61 0.64 0.08 0.22
CA LEU A 61 -0.08 -0.18 -1.01
C LEU A 61 0.84 -0.82 -2.06
N PRO A 62 0.57 -2.05 -2.54
CA PRO A 62 1.32 -2.63 -3.66
C PRO A 62 0.95 -1.91 -4.96
N VAL A 63 1.96 -1.50 -5.73
CA VAL A 63 1.78 -0.68 -6.94
C VAL A 63 2.50 -1.19 -8.19
N GLY A 64 3.15 -2.35 -8.08
CA GLY A 64 4.03 -2.86 -9.14
C GLY A 64 3.33 -3.60 -10.28
N GLY A 65 2.05 -3.87 -10.18
CA GLY A 65 1.31 -4.63 -11.19
C GLY A 65 1.76 -6.09 -11.32
N ASN A 66 1.39 -6.74 -12.40
CA ASN A 66 1.66 -8.13 -12.80
C ASN A 66 1.24 -9.17 -11.75
N PHE A 67 1.82 -9.15 -10.55
CA PHE A 67 1.50 -10.05 -9.43
C PHE A 67 0.52 -9.44 -8.43
N THR A 68 0.39 -8.13 -8.41
CA THR A 68 -0.42 -7.34 -7.48
C THR A 68 -1.23 -6.30 -8.24
N LEU A 69 -1.84 -5.35 -7.54
CA LEU A 69 -2.55 -4.24 -8.15
C LEU A 69 -1.66 -3.47 -9.14
N SER A 70 -2.21 -3.14 -10.31
CA SER A 70 -1.56 -2.21 -11.23
C SER A 70 -1.46 -0.80 -10.62
N PRO A 71 -0.58 0.07 -11.11
CA PRO A 71 -0.53 1.47 -10.66
C PRO A 71 -1.89 2.19 -10.70
N GLN A 72 -2.72 1.92 -11.71
CA GLN A 72 -4.04 2.49 -11.87
C GLN A 72 -5.05 1.94 -10.87
N GLU A 73 -5.07 0.63 -10.66
CA GLU A 73 -5.92 -0.03 -9.66
C GLU A 73 -5.55 0.41 -8.24
N ALA A 74 -4.25 0.50 -7.95
CA ALA A 74 -3.73 0.98 -6.68
C ALA A 74 -4.16 2.44 -6.42
N THR A 75 -4.06 3.30 -7.42
CA THR A 75 -4.51 4.70 -7.35
C THR A 75 -6.02 4.80 -7.07
N ALA A 76 -6.82 4.01 -7.77
CA ALA A 76 -8.28 3.99 -7.56
C ALA A 76 -8.64 3.53 -6.14
N LEU A 77 -7.99 2.48 -5.66
CA LEU A 77 -8.20 1.95 -4.30
C LEU A 77 -7.77 2.96 -3.23
N ALA A 78 -6.63 3.62 -3.41
CA ALA A 78 -6.17 4.64 -2.47
C ALA A 78 -7.14 5.84 -2.37
N LYS A 79 -7.70 6.29 -3.50
CA LYS A 79 -8.70 7.35 -3.52
C LYS A 79 -10.01 6.94 -2.83
N GLU A 80 -10.40 5.68 -2.92
CA GLU A 80 -11.59 5.15 -2.24
C GLU A 80 -11.37 4.99 -0.73
N LEU A 81 -10.17 4.59 -0.30
CA LEU A 81 -9.84 4.38 1.11
C LEU A 81 -9.50 5.68 1.85
N GLU A 82 -9.12 6.74 1.15
CA GLU A 82 -8.81 8.06 1.71
C GLU A 82 -7.79 8.04 2.86
N PRO A 83 -6.61 7.39 2.70
CA PRO A 83 -5.58 7.41 3.74
C PRO A 83 -4.98 8.82 3.90
N LYS A 84 -4.30 9.07 5.02
CA LYS A 84 -3.49 10.29 5.17
C LYS A 84 -2.14 10.16 4.47
N ILE A 85 -1.52 8.97 4.57
CA ILE A 85 -0.23 8.69 3.95
C ILE A 85 -0.33 7.36 3.18
N ILE A 86 0.16 7.36 1.94
CA ILE A 86 0.38 6.15 1.15
C ILE A 86 1.87 5.84 1.18
N ILE A 87 2.21 4.59 1.50
CA ILE A 87 3.56 4.04 1.32
C ILE A 87 3.49 3.01 0.21
N PRO A 88 3.90 3.35 -1.02
CA PRO A 88 3.94 2.40 -2.11
C PRO A 88 4.98 1.31 -1.84
N MET A 89 4.64 0.09 -2.21
CA MET A 89 5.51 -1.08 -2.10
C MET A 89 5.37 -2.00 -3.30
N HIS A 90 6.19 -3.04 -3.37
CA HIS A 90 6.13 -4.08 -4.40
C HIS A 90 6.24 -3.51 -5.83
N TYR A 91 7.16 -2.57 -6.05
CA TYR A 91 7.48 -1.99 -7.36
C TYR A 91 8.92 -2.30 -7.75
N GLN A 92 9.25 -2.08 -9.02
CA GLN A 92 10.61 -2.29 -9.53
C GLN A 92 11.62 -1.39 -8.82
N VAL A 93 12.69 -2.01 -8.31
CA VAL A 93 13.86 -1.28 -7.78
C VAL A 93 15.13 -1.71 -8.53
N PRO A 94 16.16 -0.85 -8.63
CA PRO A 94 17.36 -1.13 -9.45
C PRO A 94 18.10 -2.43 -9.13
N LYS A 95 18.02 -2.89 -7.88
CA LYS A 95 18.73 -4.09 -7.38
C LYS A 95 17.90 -5.37 -7.42
N LEU A 96 16.67 -5.34 -7.97
CA LEU A 96 15.91 -6.58 -8.18
C LEU A 96 16.67 -7.50 -9.14
N ALA A 97 16.86 -8.74 -8.71
CA ALA A 97 17.53 -9.76 -9.51
C ALA A 97 16.58 -10.43 -10.51
N GLY A 98 17.10 -10.80 -11.66
CA GLY A 98 16.47 -11.67 -12.63
C GLY A 98 15.16 -11.12 -13.24
N ASP A 99 14.28 -12.03 -13.58
CA ASP A 99 13.01 -11.78 -14.29
C ASP A 99 12.03 -10.84 -13.56
N LEU A 100 12.17 -10.66 -12.25
CA LEU A 100 11.30 -9.78 -11.46
C LEU A 100 11.46 -8.30 -11.85
N LYS A 101 12.69 -7.91 -12.26
CA LYS A 101 12.95 -6.54 -12.68
C LYS A 101 12.13 -6.14 -13.90
N GLU A 102 11.95 -7.04 -14.84
CA GLU A 102 11.20 -6.78 -16.08
C GLU A 102 9.67 -6.92 -15.90
N LYS A 103 9.25 -7.59 -14.82
CA LYS A 103 7.84 -7.88 -14.55
C LYS A 103 7.14 -6.83 -13.70
N LEU A 104 7.87 -6.04 -12.92
CA LEU A 104 7.28 -5.04 -12.04
C LEU A 104 7.37 -3.64 -12.65
N ALA A 105 6.28 -2.88 -12.55
CA ALA A 105 6.27 -1.48 -12.91
C ALA A 105 7.17 -0.66 -11.97
N PRO A 106 7.92 0.33 -12.48
CA PRO A 106 8.69 1.23 -11.66
C PRO A 106 7.78 2.19 -10.88
N LEU A 107 8.31 2.78 -9.81
CA LEU A 107 7.57 3.76 -8.99
C LEU A 107 7.03 4.95 -9.81
N SER A 108 7.73 5.34 -10.86
CA SER A 108 7.32 6.42 -11.78
C SER A 108 5.97 6.16 -12.47
N GLU A 109 5.60 4.91 -12.72
CA GLU A 109 4.29 4.57 -13.27
C GLU A 109 3.17 4.82 -12.26
N PHE A 110 3.41 4.52 -10.99
CA PHE A 110 2.47 4.86 -9.93
C PHE A 110 2.39 6.37 -9.72
N GLU A 111 3.52 7.08 -9.72
CA GLU A 111 3.57 8.55 -9.61
C GLU A 111 2.74 9.20 -10.72
N LYS A 112 2.86 8.71 -11.95
CA LYS A 112 2.07 9.17 -13.10
C LYS A 112 0.57 8.91 -12.93
N ALA A 113 0.20 7.72 -12.47
CA ALA A 113 -1.20 7.36 -12.24
C ALA A 113 -1.80 8.15 -11.05
N TRP A 114 -1.02 8.38 -10.01
CA TRP A 114 -1.39 9.16 -8.83
C TRP A 114 -1.60 10.64 -9.16
N GLY A 115 -0.82 11.18 -10.10
CA GLY A 115 -0.92 12.55 -10.59
C GLY A 115 -0.23 13.59 -9.72
N GLN A 116 0.51 13.17 -8.70
CA GLN A 116 1.30 14.04 -7.82
C GLN A 116 2.66 13.41 -7.57
N LYS A 117 3.65 14.26 -7.31
CA LYS A 117 5.01 13.79 -7.01
C LYS A 117 5.03 12.99 -5.71
N ILE A 118 5.78 11.87 -5.73
CA ILE A 118 6.01 11.03 -4.57
C ILE A 118 7.27 11.51 -3.86
N GLU A 119 7.16 11.75 -2.56
CA GLU A 119 8.32 12.06 -1.72
C GLU A 119 9.16 10.78 -1.54
N ILE A 120 10.48 10.90 -1.64
CA ILE A 120 11.41 9.80 -1.36
C ILE A 120 12.17 10.12 -0.09
N LEU A 121 12.00 9.32 0.95
CA LEU A 121 12.58 9.56 2.27
C LEU A 121 13.35 8.32 2.76
N PRO A 122 14.49 8.52 3.42
CA PRO A 122 15.23 7.40 4.05
C PRO A 122 14.51 6.85 5.27
N LYS A 123 13.62 7.64 5.88
CA LYS A 123 12.86 7.30 7.07
C LYS A 123 11.63 8.21 7.17
N LEU A 124 10.51 7.64 7.60
CA LEU A 124 9.31 8.39 7.97
C LEU A 124 9.16 8.36 9.50
N ASN A 125 9.19 9.54 10.14
CA ASN A 125 8.81 9.73 11.53
C ASN A 125 7.48 10.49 11.53
N ILE A 126 6.48 9.93 12.18
CA ILE A 126 5.14 10.50 12.21
C ILE A 126 4.50 10.32 13.58
N THR A 127 3.77 11.30 14.03
CA THR A 127 2.95 11.26 15.23
C THR A 127 1.47 11.38 14.87
N LYS A 128 0.58 11.11 15.81
CA LYS A 128 -0.86 11.32 15.58
C LYS A 128 -1.19 12.80 15.31
N ASP A 129 -0.51 13.70 15.98
CA ASP A 129 -0.73 15.14 15.79
C ASP A 129 -0.33 15.59 14.37
N ASP A 130 0.77 15.06 13.84
CA ASP A 130 1.18 15.33 12.45
C ASP A 130 0.10 14.88 11.45
N LEU A 131 -0.52 13.73 11.71
CA LEU A 131 -1.59 13.18 10.85
C LEU A 131 -2.89 13.97 10.95
N ILE A 132 -3.21 14.53 12.12
CA ILE A 132 -4.40 15.38 12.31
C ILE A 132 -4.23 16.71 11.56
N LEU A 133 -3.04 17.29 11.60
CA LEU A 133 -2.74 18.57 10.96
C LEU A 133 -2.50 18.45 9.45
N SER A 134 -2.32 17.24 8.92
CA SER A 134 -2.08 17.04 7.48
C SER A 134 -3.33 17.29 6.66
N GLU A 135 -3.19 18.02 5.57
CA GLU A 135 -4.23 18.19 4.56
C GLU A 135 -3.96 17.27 3.36
N GLY A 136 -5.03 16.67 2.84
CA GLY A 136 -4.95 15.78 1.67
C GLY A 136 -4.23 14.47 1.94
N ILE A 137 -3.83 13.79 0.87
CA ILE A 137 -3.13 12.49 0.90
C ILE A 137 -1.69 12.70 0.45
N ARG A 138 -0.72 12.30 1.28
CA ARG A 138 0.71 12.27 0.93
C ARG A 138 1.10 10.89 0.43
N ALA A 139 1.87 10.81 -0.65
CA ALA A 139 2.54 9.58 -1.06
C ALA A 139 4.03 9.67 -0.75
N VAL A 140 4.54 8.72 0.03
CA VAL A 140 5.93 8.68 0.51
C VAL A 140 6.53 7.32 0.22
N ALA A 141 7.54 7.27 -0.64
CA ALA A 141 8.34 6.08 -0.86
C ALA A 141 9.53 6.06 0.11
N LEU A 142 9.76 4.92 0.74
CA LEU A 142 10.90 4.74 1.62
C LEU A 142 12.07 4.15 0.84
N GLU A 143 13.27 4.71 1.04
CA GLU A 143 14.50 4.17 0.44
C GLU A 143 14.79 2.77 0.95
N ALA A 144 15.07 1.85 0.03
CA ALA A 144 15.56 0.52 0.40
C ALA A 144 16.94 0.65 1.04
N ARG A 145 17.07 0.24 2.29
CA ARG A 145 18.37 0.16 2.94
C ARG A 145 19.18 -0.98 2.36
N ASN A 146 20.44 -0.70 2.03
CA ASN A 146 21.40 -1.77 1.74
C ASN A 146 21.71 -2.48 3.05
N SER A 147 21.28 -3.72 3.17
CA SER A 147 21.78 -4.65 4.18
C SER A 147 23.16 -5.13 3.82
#